data_be317f27d4f7c929c388b2a5cd7589ad
#
_entry.id   be317f27d4f7c929c388b2a5cd7589ad
#
_cell.length_a   1.000
_cell.length_b   1.000
_cell.length_c   1.000
_cell.angle_alpha   90.00
_cell.angle_beta   90.00
_cell.angle_gamma   90.00
#
_symmetry.space_group_name_H-M   'P 1'
#
loop_
_entity.id
_entity.type
_entity.pdbx_description
1 polymer ?
#
loop_
_entity_poly.entity_id
_entity_poly.type
_entity_poly.pdbx_seq_one_letter_code
_entity_poly.pdbx_strand_id
1 'polypeptide(L)'
;NEVNAIIDIDTQKKLTIDFVTGKFGGTMVGDGVEIKGNINLAQQIPHYDLHLELYNILPASLGIADIKDTVSITASVTGELPNPVIDGHLDFKELNIPGLHFSKVRGDLHYEDALLKFTNVKGNVFGGTVEAFGDYHLDTKYYNIDALGHELLGSIAARNGKIKCKVELDFKIRSKGDPKTALTYGSFKSGKGSYY
;
A
#
# COMPACT_ATOMS: atom_id res chain seq x y z
N ASN A 1 -15.55 -15.12 -14.25
CA ASN A 1 -15.47 -13.69 -13.93
C ASN A 1 -16.81 -13.08 -14.29
N GLU A 2 -17.52 -12.54 -13.31
CA GLU A 2 -18.73 -11.78 -13.56
C GLU A 2 -18.35 -10.30 -13.46
N VAL A 3 -18.62 -9.54 -14.52
CA VAL A 3 -18.46 -8.09 -14.56
C VAL A 3 -19.82 -7.51 -14.87
N ASN A 4 -20.31 -6.63 -14.01
CA ASN A 4 -21.53 -5.85 -14.25
C ASN A 4 -21.10 -4.39 -14.42
N ALA A 5 -21.56 -3.75 -15.47
CA ALA A 5 -21.24 -2.36 -15.75
C ALA A 5 -22.46 -1.61 -16.27
N ILE A 6 -22.63 -0.36 -15.85
CA ILE A 6 -23.51 0.63 -16.47
C ILE A 6 -22.61 1.76 -16.97
N ILE A 7 -22.61 1.93 -18.28
CA ILE A 7 -21.74 2.88 -18.96
C ILE A 7 -22.59 3.65 -19.97
N ASP A 8 -22.57 4.98 -19.88
CA ASP A 8 -23.21 5.91 -20.81
C ASP A 8 -22.19 6.73 -21.58
N ILE A 9 -22.44 6.98 -22.85
CA ILE A 9 -21.60 7.87 -23.69
C ILE A 9 -22.50 8.97 -24.24
N ASP A 10 -22.18 10.21 -23.92
CA ASP A 10 -22.90 11.36 -24.43
C ASP A 10 -22.41 11.81 -25.83
N THR A 11 -23.12 12.77 -26.42
CA THR A 11 -22.78 13.35 -27.75
C THR A 11 -21.47 14.14 -27.75
N GLN A 12 -20.95 14.50 -26.60
CA GLN A 12 -19.67 15.20 -26.43
C GLN A 12 -18.50 14.23 -26.20
N LYS A 13 -18.72 12.91 -26.36
CA LYS A 13 -17.77 11.83 -26.14
C LYS A 13 -17.28 11.75 -24.69
N LYS A 14 -18.10 12.16 -23.73
CA LYS A 14 -17.90 11.91 -22.33
C LYS A 14 -18.50 10.55 -21.97
N LEU A 15 -17.67 9.65 -21.51
CA LEU A 15 -18.06 8.33 -20.99
C LEU A 15 -18.27 8.47 -19.49
N THR A 16 -19.48 8.18 -19.04
CA THR A 16 -19.83 8.12 -17.63
C THR A 16 -19.93 6.67 -17.19
N ILE A 17 -19.25 6.33 -16.14
CA ILE A 17 -19.29 5.02 -15.49
C ILE A 17 -20.06 5.19 -14.18
N ASP A 18 -21.32 4.75 -14.17
CA ASP A 18 -22.13 4.77 -12.95
C ASP A 18 -21.63 3.75 -11.96
N PHE A 19 -21.37 2.53 -12.44
CA PHE A 19 -20.58 1.56 -11.71
C PHE A 19 -20.01 0.48 -12.63
N VAL A 20 -18.89 -0.08 -12.23
CA VAL A 20 -18.38 -1.36 -12.72
C VAL A 20 -18.08 -2.18 -11.48
N THR A 21 -18.71 -3.34 -11.37
CA THR A 21 -18.39 -4.29 -10.31
C THR A 21 -17.89 -5.59 -10.93
N GLY A 22 -16.94 -6.23 -10.31
CA GLY A 22 -16.41 -7.48 -10.81
C GLY A 22 -15.73 -8.30 -9.73
N LYS A 23 -15.68 -9.60 -9.96
CA LYS A 23 -14.83 -10.51 -9.18
C LYS A 23 -13.64 -10.89 -10.03
N PHE A 24 -12.48 -10.79 -9.45
CA PHE A 24 -11.26 -11.20 -10.11
C PHE A 24 -11.07 -12.72 -9.98
N GLY A 25 -10.68 -13.35 -11.08
CA GLY A 25 -10.31 -14.76 -11.13
C GLY A 25 -9.06 -14.95 -11.98
N GLY A 26 -8.45 -16.13 -11.90
CA GLY A 26 -7.20 -16.41 -12.59
C GLY A 26 -6.00 -15.84 -11.85
N THR A 27 -5.18 -15.03 -12.53
CA THR A 27 -3.97 -14.43 -11.93
C THR A 27 -4.27 -13.22 -11.01
N MET A 28 -5.41 -12.56 -11.19
CA MET A 28 -5.90 -11.54 -10.25
C MET A 28 -6.80 -12.19 -9.21
N VAL A 29 -6.36 -12.15 -7.97
CA VAL A 29 -7.09 -12.73 -6.84
C VAL A 29 -7.58 -11.58 -5.95
N GLY A 30 -8.89 -11.52 -5.74
CA GLY A 30 -9.52 -10.51 -4.89
C GLY A 30 -11.02 -10.72 -4.78
N ASP A 31 -11.64 -10.06 -3.80
CA ASP A 31 -13.08 -10.18 -3.56
C ASP A 31 -13.90 -9.36 -4.56
N GLY A 32 -13.31 -8.29 -5.09
CA GLY A 32 -13.99 -7.48 -6.10
C GLY A 32 -13.35 -6.13 -6.39
N VAL A 33 -13.93 -5.48 -7.37
CA VAL A 33 -13.64 -4.10 -7.76
C VAL A 33 -14.94 -3.34 -7.95
N GLU A 34 -14.94 -2.08 -7.55
CA GLU A 34 -15.96 -1.11 -7.91
C GLU A 34 -15.28 0.11 -8.53
N ILE A 35 -15.81 0.58 -9.67
CA ILE A 35 -15.28 1.74 -10.40
C ILE A 35 -16.46 2.65 -10.72
N LYS A 36 -16.33 3.93 -10.45
CA LYS A 36 -17.27 5.00 -10.79
C LYS A 36 -16.53 6.20 -11.35
N GLY A 37 -17.18 7.01 -12.16
CA GLY A 37 -16.64 8.29 -12.61
C GLY A 37 -16.79 8.55 -14.09
N ASN A 38 -15.87 9.32 -14.65
CA ASN A 38 -15.96 9.82 -16.00
C ASN A 38 -14.65 9.66 -16.76
N ILE A 39 -14.76 9.43 -18.06
CA ILE A 39 -13.64 9.49 -18.99
C ILE A 39 -14.04 10.45 -20.13
N ASN A 40 -13.28 11.51 -20.32
CA ASN A 40 -13.47 12.44 -21.42
C ASN A 40 -12.66 11.98 -22.63
N LEU A 41 -13.35 11.50 -23.66
CA LEU A 41 -12.78 11.03 -24.92
C LEU A 41 -12.81 12.10 -26.03
N ALA A 42 -13.30 13.32 -25.75
CA ALA A 42 -13.38 14.40 -26.74
C ALA A 42 -11.99 15.00 -27.04
N GLN A 43 -11.05 14.86 -26.15
CA GLN A 43 -9.67 15.30 -26.31
C GLN A 43 -8.83 14.24 -27.03
N GLN A 44 -7.70 14.66 -27.60
CA GLN A 44 -6.76 13.74 -28.25
C GLN A 44 -6.16 12.72 -27.27
N ILE A 45 -5.97 13.13 -26.03
CA ILE A 45 -5.58 12.27 -24.91
C ILE A 45 -6.78 12.18 -23.96
N PRO A 46 -7.28 10.98 -23.67
CA PRO A 46 -8.38 10.82 -22.72
C PRO A 46 -8.02 11.33 -21.32
N HIS A 47 -8.94 12.07 -20.73
CA HIS A 47 -8.83 12.54 -19.36
C HIS A 47 -9.73 11.70 -18.44
N TYR A 48 -9.19 11.28 -17.30
CA TYR A 48 -9.83 10.40 -16.33
C TYR A 48 -10.18 11.15 -15.05
N ASP A 49 -11.34 10.83 -14.51
CA ASP A 49 -11.81 11.23 -13.19
C ASP A 49 -12.61 10.04 -12.64
N LEU A 50 -11.91 9.11 -12.02
CA LEU A 50 -12.45 7.83 -11.58
C LEU A 50 -12.26 7.65 -10.08
N HIS A 51 -13.23 7.02 -9.45
CA HIS A 51 -13.16 6.48 -8.11
C HIS A 51 -13.11 4.95 -8.16
N LEU A 52 -12.16 4.37 -7.46
CA LEU A 52 -11.90 2.93 -7.41
C LEU A 52 -12.03 2.43 -5.97
N GLU A 53 -12.72 1.30 -5.81
CA GLU A 53 -12.66 0.50 -4.59
C GLU A 53 -12.24 -0.92 -4.94
N LEU A 54 -11.12 -1.35 -4.40
CA LEU A 54 -10.55 -2.68 -4.58
C LEU A 54 -10.62 -3.44 -3.25
N TYR A 55 -11.25 -4.60 -3.26
CA TYR A 55 -11.50 -5.37 -2.05
C TYR A 55 -10.62 -6.62 -2.00
N ASN A 56 -9.77 -6.71 -0.96
CA ASN A 56 -8.91 -7.85 -0.67
C ASN A 56 -8.11 -8.34 -1.90
N ILE A 57 -7.52 -7.38 -2.63
CA ILE A 57 -6.71 -7.68 -3.82
C ILE A 57 -5.32 -8.15 -3.39
N LEU A 58 -4.78 -9.14 -4.09
CA LEU A 58 -3.41 -9.56 -3.90
C LEU A 58 -2.46 -8.59 -4.63
N PRO A 59 -1.58 -7.83 -3.95
CA PRO A 59 -0.71 -6.84 -4.57
C PRO A 59 0.18 -7.40 -5.69
N ALA A 60 0.63 -8.65 -5.55
CA ALA A 60 1.40 -9.36 -6.57
C ALA A 60 0.64 -9.49 -7.91
N SER A 61 -0.70 -9.54 -7.89
CA SER A 61 -1.51 -9.58 -9.11
C SER A 61 -1.54 -8.24 -9.87
N LEU A 62 -1.17 -7.15 -9.21
CA LEU A 62 -1.01 -5.81 -9.79
C LEU A 62 0.46 -5.53 -10.19
N GLY A 63 1.35 -6.51 -10.06
CA GLY A 63 2.77 -6.33 -10.32
C GLY A 63 3.53 -5.59 -9.20
N ILE A 64 2.90 -5.40 -8.05
CA ILE A 64 3.46 -4.70 -6.91
C ILE A 64 3.96 -5.72 -5.89
N ALA A 65 5.28 -5.88 -5.80
CA ALA A 65 6.00 -6.67 -4.81
C ALA A 65 5.47 -8.12 -4.55
N ASP A 66 6.31 -8.96 -3.95
CA ASP A 66 5.95 -10.33 -3.51
C ASP A 66 5.18 -10.32 -2.16
N ILE A 67 4.18 -9.48 -2.04
CA ILE A 67 3.28 -9.45 -0.87
C ILE A 67 2.19 -10.49 -1.09
N LYS A 68 2.10 -11.45 -0.18
CA LYS A 68 1.13 -12.56 -0.24
C LYS A 68 -0.18 -12.27 0.47
N ASP A 69 -0.21 -11.20 1.26
CA ASP A 69 -1.40 -10.76 1.98
C ASP A 69 -2.24 -9.85 1.10
N THR A 70 -3.55 -9.89 1.29
CA THR A 70 -4.47 -9.06 0.53
C THR A 70 -4.57 -7.65 1.10
N VAL A 71 -4.81 -6.69 0.22
CA VAL A 71 -5.04 -5.27 0.54
C VAL A 71 -6.39 -4.83 0.00
N SER A 72 -7.08 -3.97 0.73
CA SER A 72 -8.18 -3.18 0.22
C SER A 72 -7.69 -1.76 -0.06
N ILE A 73 -8.09 -1.20 -1.20
CA ILE A 73 -7.65 0.13 -1.65
C ILE A 73 -8.88 0.92 -2.07
N THR A 74 -9.00 2.12 -1.55
CA THR A 74 -9.93 3.14 -2.07
C THR A 74 -9.10 4.25 -2.69
N ALA A 75 -9.36 4.60 -3.94
CA ALA A 75 -8.53 5.58 -4.65
C ALA A 75 -9.34 6.41 -5.64
N SER A 76 -8.86 7.63 -5.88
CA SER A 76 -9.21 8.45 -7.04
C SER A 76 -8.09 8.37 -8.08
N VAL A 77 -8.48 8.25 -9.34
CA VAL A 77 -7.58 8.28 -10.51
C VAL A 77 -7.96 9.46 -11.36
N THR A 78 -7.05 10.40 -11.50
CA THR A 78 -7.26 11.63 -12.28
C THR A 78 -6.15 11.84 -13.31
N GLY A 79 -6.32 12.81 -14.21
CA GLY A 79 -5.29 13.16 -15.17
C GLY A 79 -5.44 12.47 -16.52
N GLU A 80 -4.34 12.29 -17.22
CA GLU A 80 -4.29 11.81 -18.61
C GLU A 80 -3.40 10.58 -18.73
N LEU A 81 -3.74 9.64 -19.64
CA LEU A 81 -2.80 8.56 -19.97
C LEU A 81 -1.66 9.12 -20.85
N PRO A 82 -0.41 8.67 -20.66
CA PRO A 82 -0.03 7.50 -19.84
C PRO A 82 0.29 7.81 -18.37
N ASN A 83 0.12 9.04 -17.93
CA ASN A 83 0.55 9.51 -16.60
C ASN A 83 -0.65 9.86 -15.70
N PRO A 84 -1.43 8.87 -15.23
CA PRO A 84 -2.48 9.13 -14.26
C PRO A 84 -1.89 9.53 -12.91
N VAL A 85 -2.60 10.39 -12.19
CA VAL A 85 -2.37 10.65 -10.77
C VAL A 85 -3.34 9.80 -9.98
N ILE A 86 -2.84 9.08 -8.98
CA ILE A 86 -3.65 8.23 -8.11
C ILE A 86 -3.44 8.66 -6.67
N ASP A 87 -4.52 9.08 -6.02
CA ASP A 87 -4.56 9.33 -4.59
C ASP A 87 -5.47 8.31 -3.93
N GLY A 88 -5.00 7.67 -2.87
CA GLY A 88 -5.77 6.60 -2.28
C GLY A 88 -5.42 6.29 -0.84
N HIS A 89 -6.17 5.35 -0.30
CA HIS A 89 -6.02 4.80 1.03
C HIS A 89 -5.92 3.29 0.94
N LEU A 90 -5.00 2.70 1.70
CA LEU A 90 -4.79 1.25 1.77
C LEU A 90 -5.11 0.70 3.16
N ASP A 91 -5.64 -0.52 3.18
CA ASP A 91 -5.95 -1.24 4.42
C ASP A 91 -5.54 -2.72 4.27
N PHE A 92 -4.54 -3.14 5.04
CA PHE A 92 -4.19 -4.54 5.22
C PHE A 92 -4.68 -5.02 6.60
N LYS A 93 -5.45 -6.07 6.64
CA LYS A 93 -5.77 -6.74 7.91
C LYS A 93 -4.52 -7.33 8.54
N GLU A 94 -3.74 -8.01 7.71
CA GLU A 94 -2.46 -8.63 8.05
C GLU A 94 -1.47 -8.33 6.93
N LEU A 95 -0.20 -8.09 7.29
CA LEU A 95 0.89 -7.89 6.35
C LEU A 95 2.13 -8.64 6.85
N ASN A 96 2.52 -9.67 6.09
CA ASN A 96 3.68 -10.49 6.41
C ASN A 96 4.82 -10.18 5.44
N ILE A 97 5.91 -9.70 5.98
CA ILE A 97 7.19 -9.59 5.27
C ILE A 97 8.24 -10.42 6.01
N PRO A 98 9.33 -10.85 5.35
CA PRO A 98 10.30 -11.73 5.97
C PRO A 98 10.76 -11.28 7.35
N GLY A 99 10.42 -12.04 8.38
CA GLY A 99 10.78 -11.78 9.79
C GLY A 99 9.86 -10.82 10.54
N LEU A 100 8.86 -10.21 9.90
CA LEU A 100 7.95 -9.25 10.50
C LEU A 100 6.50 -9.62 10.18
N HIS A 101 5.65 -9.50 11.19
CA HIS A 101 4.21 -9.68 11.08
C HIS A 101 3.51 -8.42 11.59
N PHE A 102 2.79 -7.76 10.72
CA PHE A 102 2.01 -6.57 11.03
C PHE A 102 0.53 -6.88 10.98
N SER A 103 -0.25 -6.20 11.78
CA SER A 103 -1.72 -6.23 11.69
C SER A 103 -2.31 -4.84 11.66
N LYS A 104 -3.49 -4.73 11.06
CA LYS A 104 -4.25 -3.47 10.96
C LYS A 104 -3.40 -2.34 10.35
N VAL A 105 -2.71 -2.63 9.25
CA VAL A 105 -1.89 -1.63 8.55
C VAL A 105 -2.79 -0.78 7.69
N ARG A 106 -2.74 0.53 7.89
CA ARG A 106 -3.48 1.54 7.11
C ARG A 106 -2.56 2.67 6.74
N GLY A 107 -2.81 3.28 5.60
CA GLY A 107 -2.02 4.42 5.16
C GLY A 107 -2.56 5.06 3.91
N ASP A 108 -2.00 6.20 3.56
CA ASP A 108 -2.31 6.93 2.35
C ASP A 108 -1.28 6.62 1.28
N LEU A 109 -1.71 6.56 0.04
CA LEU A 109 -0.83 6.42 -1.11
C LEU A 109 -1.07 7.56 -2.10
N HIS A 110 -0.01 7.98 -2.76
CA HIS A 110 -0.02 8.89 -3.89
C HIS A 110 0.89 8.33 -4.97
N TYR A 111 0.39 8.24 -6.20
CA TYR A 111 1.16 7.77 -7.36
C TYR A 111 1.12 8.82 -8.46
N GLU A 112 2.29 9.20 -8.94
CA GLU A 112 2.51 10.09 -10.08
C GLU A 112 3.88 9.80 -10.70
N ASP A 113 3.99 9.80 -12.01
CA ASP A 113 5.26 9.65 -12.77
C ASP A 113 6.13 8.47 -12.32
N ALA A 114 5.53 7.27 -12.21
CA ALA A 114 6.18 6.05 -11.75
C ALA A 114 6.71 6.10 -10.30
N LEU A 115 6.36 7.13 -9.54
CA LEU A 115 6.70 7.30 -8.14
C LEU A 115 5.48 7.02 -7.27
N LEU A 116 5.55 5.99 -6.45
CA LEU A 116 4.57 5.68 -5.41
C LEU A 116 5.08 6.22 -4.07
N LYS A 117 4.34 7.13 -3.48
CA LYS A 117 4.56 7.64 -2.12
C LYS A 117 3.53 7.05 -1.19
N PHE A 118 3.93 6.67 0.00
CA PHE A 118 3.02 6.29 1.07
C PHE A 118 3.31 7.12 2.31
N THR A 119 2.25 7.60 2.93
CA THR A 119 2.28 8.46 4.10
C THR A 119 1.28 7.99 5.13
N ASN A 120 1.41 8.48 6.36
CA ASN A 120 0.48 8.16 7.45
C ASN A 120 0.27 6.63 7.66
N VAL A 121 1.25 5.81 7.25
CA VAL A 121 1.14 4.37 7.41
C VAL A 121 1.25 4.03 8.89
N LYS A 122 0.25 3.35 9.42
CA LYS A 122 0.19 2.90 10.81
C LYS A 122 -0.21 1.44 10.87
N GLY A 123 0.36 0.71 11.81
CA GLY A 123 0.05 -0.70 12.02
C GLY A 123 0.52 -1.19 13.38
N ASN A 124 0.17 -2.43 13.72
CA ASN A 124 0.65 -3.07 14.94
C ASN A 124 1.75 -4.06 14.60
N VAL A 125 2.80 -4.07 15.41
CA VAL A 125 3.93 -5.02 15.30
C VAL A 125 4.55 -5.24 16.68
N PHE A 126 4.97 -6.45 16.98
CA PHE A 126 5.63 -6.78 18.25
C PHE A 126 4.87 -6.33 19.51
N GLY A 127 3.53 -6.31 19.48
CA GLY A 127 2.69 -5.89 20.59
C GLY A 127 2.64 -4.38 20.86
N GLY A 128 3.27 -3.58 20.01
CA GLY A 128 3.20 -2.13 19.99
C GLY A 128 2.68 -1.63 18.64
N THR A 129 2.99 -0.38 18.29
CA THR A 129 2.58 0.27 17.05
C THR A 129 3.77 0.70 16.23
N VAL A 130 3.58 0.85 14.92
CA VAL A 130 4.54 1.43 14.00
C VAL A 130 3.86 2.51 13.16
N GLU A 131 4.59 3.58 12.92
CA GLU A 131 4.27 4.58 11.92
C GLU A 131 5.34 4.57 10.84
N ALA A 132 4.96 4.67 9.57
CA ALA A 132 5.91 4.65 8.47
C ALA A 132 5.51 5.62 7.35
N PHE A 133 6.51 6.04 6.59
CA PHE A 133 6.33 6.79 5.35
C PHE A 133 7.50 6.47 4.41
N GLY A 134 7.30 6.70 3.13
CA GLY A 134 8.35 6.43 2.17
C GLY A 134 7.91 6.59 0.73
N ASP A 135 8.79 6.17 -0.15
CA ASP A 135 8.58 6.17 -1.59
C ASP A 135 9.13 4.90 -2.25
N TYR A 136 8.55 4.56 -3.39
CA TYR A 136 8.97 3.45 -4.24
C TYR A 136 8.88 3.87 -5.71
N HIS A 137 9.98 3.79 -6.43
CA HIS A 137 10.05 4.03 -7.86
C HIS A 137 9.78 2.74 -8.63
N LEU A 138 8.69 2.70 -9.40
CA LEU A 138 8.26 1.49 -10.09
C LEU A 138 9.20 1.05 -11.22
N ASP A 139 9.87 1.99 -11.86
CA ASP A 139 10.80 1.75 -12.98
C ASP A 139 12.17 1.24 -12.50
N THR A 140 12.76 1.95 -11.54
CA THR A 140 14.11 1.65 -11.02
C THR A 140 14.11 0.67 -9.85
N LYS A 141 12.94 0.40 -9.24
CA LYS A 141 12.77 -0.38 -8.01
C LYS A 141 13.48 0.24 -6.79
N TYR A 142 13.85 1.51 -6.86
CA TYR A 142 14.41 2.23 -5.72
C TYR A 142 13.32 2.49 -4.70
N TYR A 143 13.67 2.34 -3.44
CA TYR A 143 12.76 2.71 -2.36
C TYR A 143 13.47 3.27 -1.13
N ASN A 144 12.77 4.17 -0.47
CA ASN A 144 13.16 4.74 0.81
C ASN A 144 11.99 4.54 1.78
N ILE A 145 12.26 3.97 2.93
CA ILE A 145 11.25 3.76 3.98
C ILE A 145 11.83 4.25 5.29
N ASP A 146 11.09 5.10 5.98
CA ASP A 146 11.36 5.54 7.34
C ASP A 146 10.22 5.03 8.23
N ALA A 147 10.55 4.44 9.38
CA ALA A 147 9.59 3.88 10.30
C ALA A 147 9.93 4.19 11.76
N LEU A 148 8.91 4.50 12.54
CA LEU A 148 8.98 4.75 13.98
C LEU A 148 8.14 3.69 14.69
N GLY A 149 8.75 2.93 15.57
CA GLY A 149 8.06 1.95 16.39
C GLY A 149 7.90 2.45 17.82
N HIS A 150 6.69 2.30 18.36
CA HIS A 150 6.34 2.76 19.70
C HIS A 150 5.86 1.62 20.58
N GLU A 151 6.34 1.61 21.82
CA GLU A 151 5.94 0.65 22.84
C GLU A 151 6.10 -0.83 22.43
N LEU A 152 7.03 -1.13 21.54
CA LEU A 152 7.29 -2.49 21.08
C LEU A 152 7.73 -3.39 22.23
N LEU A 153 7.17 -4.60 22.36
CA LEU A 153 7.57 -5.55 23.39
C LEU A 153 8.94 -6.16 23.05
N GLY A 154 9.95 -5.83 23.82
CA GLY A 154 11.32 -6.31 23.63
C GLY A 154 11.43 -7.84 23.62
N SER A 155 10.59 -8.53 24.40
CA SER A 155 10.53 -10.01 24.42
C SER A 155 10.14 -10.59 23.06
N ILE A 156 9.22 -9.96 22.35
CA ILE A 156 8.76 -10.39 21.03
C ILE A 156 9.75 -9.95 19.96
N ALA A 157 10.16 -8.68 19.98
CA ALA A 157 11.07 -8.11 18.97
C ALA A 157 12.43 -8.82 18.95
N ALA A 158 12.98 -9.12 20.12
CA ALA A 158 14.24 -9.86 20.27
C ALA A 158 14.08 -11.39 20.22
N ARG A 159 12.85 -11.90 20.08
CA ARG A 159 12.53 -13.34 20.20
C ARG A 159 13.10 -13.99 21.47
N ASN A 160 13.13 -13.24 22.55
CA ASN A 160 13.69 -13.67 23.81
C ASN A 160 12.74 -13.30 24.96
N GLY A 161 11.99 -14.27 25.46
CA GLY A 161 11.01 -14.10 26.53
C GLY A 161 11.57 -13.63 27.89
N LYS A 162 12.89 -13.65 28.05
CA LYS A 162 13.56 -13.14 29.26
C LYS A 162 13.69 -11.62 29.31
N ILE A 163 13.54 -10.96 28.13
CA ILE A 163 13.62 -9.50 28.02
C ILE A 163 12.23 -8.92 28.28
N LYS A 164 12.07 -8.17 29.36
CA LYS A 164 10.82 -7.48 29.69
C LYS A 164 11.03 -5.96 29.69
N CYS A 165 10.95 -5.36 28.55
CA CYS A 165 10.99 -3.91 28.37
C CYS A 165 10.11 -3.49 27.19
N LYS A 166 9.76 -2.23 27.15
CA LYS A 166 9.21 -1.57 25.97
C LYS A 166 10.33 -0.87 25.21
N VAL A 167 10.24 -0.87 23.89
CA VAL A 167 11.27 -0.35 23.00
C VAL A 167 10.64 0.66 22.05
N GLU A 168 11.30 1.81 21.93
CA GLU A 168 11.08 2.77 20.85
C GLU A 168 12.12 2.51 19.75
N LEU A 169 11.70 2.52 18.50
CA LEU A 169 12.53 2.22 17.35
C LEU A 169 12.45 3.35 16.32
N ASP A 170 13.60 3.83 15.87
CA ASP A 170 13.73 4.65 14.65
C ASP A 170 14.49 3.81 13.62
N PHE A 171 13.89 3.58 12.47
CA PHE A 171 14.39 2.63 11.51
C PHE A 171 14.25 3.16 10.08
N LYS A 172 15.29 3.00 9.29
CA LYS A 172 15.35 3.48 7.91
C LYS A 172 15.86 2.40 6.99
N ILE A 173 15.17 2.24 5.87
CA ILE A 173 15.59 1.33 4.79
C ILE A 173 15.79 2.13 3.53
N ARG A 174 16.90 1.87 2.84
CA ARG A 174 17.22 2.46 1.53
C ARG A 174 17.66 1.36 0.59
N SER A 175 17.00 1.23 -0.54
CA SER A 175 17.38 0.24 -1.56
C SER A 175 17.53 0.88 -2.93
N LYS A 176 18.46 0.35 -3.70
CA LYS A 176 18.72 0.77 -5.09
C LYS A 176 18.36 -0.34 -6.07
N GLY A 177 17.09 -0.83 -5.96
CA GLY A 177 16.54 -1.79 -6.89
C GLY A 177 16.74 -3.27 -6.53
N ASP A 178 17.83 -3.66 -5.89
CA ASP A 178 18.03 -5.01 -5.38
C ASP A 178 17.79 -5.06 -3.86
N PRO A 179 16.76 -5.77 -3.38
CA PRO A 179 16.47 -5.91 -1.96
C PRO A 179 17.65 -6.48 -1.14
N LYS A 180 18.51 -7.28 -1.76
CA LYS A 180 19.68 -7.87 -1.09
C LYS A 180 20.76 -6.83 -0.78
N THR A 181 20.73 -5.69 -1.46
CA THR A 181 21.67 -4.57 -1.25
C THR A 181 21.04 -3.43 -0.45
N ALA A 182 19.86 -3.63 0.12
CA ALA A 182 19.21 -2.63 0.94
C ALA A 182 20.06 -2.28 2.16
N LEU A 183 20.30 -0.99 2.34
CA LEU A 183 20.94 -0.47 3.54
C LEU A 183 19.88 -0.23 4.60
N THR A 184 20.13 -0.78 5.77
CA THR A 184 19.25 -0.65 6.92
C THR A 184 20.04 -0.02 8.06
N TYR A 185 19.50 1.05 8.63
CA TYR A 185 20.10 1.70 9.79
C TYR A 185 19.01 2.29 10.69
N GLY A 186 19.33 2.46 11.95
CA GLY A 186 18.39 2.99 12.92
C GLY A 186 18.94 3.00 14.32
N SER A 187 18.11 3.41 15.24
CA SER A 187 18.38 3.43 16.67
C SER A 187 17.21 2.85 17.44
N PHE A 188 17.47 2.35 18.62
CA PHE A 188 16.42 1.95 19.55
C PHE A 188 16.68 2.53 20.93
N LYS A 189 15.61 2.80 21.68
CA LYS A 189 15.67 3.17 23.09
C LYS A 189 14.81 2.17 23.85
N SER A 190 15.36 1.59 24.90
CA SER A 190 14.57 0.78 25.83
C SER A 190 14.18 1.61 27.05
N GLY A 191 12.94 1.44 27.50
CA GLY A 191 12.51 1.89 28.81
C GLY A 191 13.14 1.05 29.92
N LYS A 192 12.75 1.31 31.19
CA LYS A 192 13.09 0.44 32.31
C LYS A 192 12.57 -0.98 32.05
N GLY A 193 13.38 -1.96 32.25
CA GLY A 193 13.05 -3.36 32.01
C GLY A 193 13.79 -4.30 32.91
N SER A 194 13.53 -5.60 32.80
CA SER A 194 14.20 -6.67 33.52
C SER A 194 14.61 -7.77 32.55
N TYR A 195 15.64 -8.47 32.94
CA TYR A 195 16.12 -9.68 32.29
C TYR A 195 16.09 -10.80 33.28
N TYR A 196 15.49 -11.95 32.97
CA TYR A 196 15.35 -13.13 33.84
C TYR A 196 16.02 -14.36 33.23
#